data_0b94911a69a29f25357f85dfcb563013
#
_entry.id   0b94911a69a29f25357f85dfcb563013
#
_cell.length_a   1.000
_cell.length_b   1.000
_cell.length_c   1.000
_cell.angle_alpha   90.00
_cell.angle_beta   90.00
_cell.angle_gamma   90.00
#
_symmetry.space_group_name_H-M   'P 1'
#
loop_
_entity.id
_entity.type
_entity.pdbx_description
1 polymer ?
#
loop_
_entity_poly.entity_id
_entity_poly.type
_entity_poly.pdbx_seq_one_letter_code
_entity_poly.pdbx_strand_id
1 'polypeptide(L)'
;IVNAPDELERAKYSASRERSIGLGAMGFHAHLQKNNIPFESMMATSTNMVIFKHIKSQAEAETHKLAVERGACPDDDTASVRNAHLLAIAPNASSSIICGNTSPSIEPYRANAFTQKTKSGSYLMKNKFLESVLDKYGNNDDSTWSSIIANKGSCQHLDFLSADEREVFKTAVEINQAWVVEHASMRQEFICQSQSVNLFFPPDVNKGDLHNVHMLAWAKNMKTLYYLRSEAIGRADNVANQAKREIIFEQSD
;
A
#
# COMPACT_ATOMS: atom_id res chain seq x y z
N ILE A 1 9.46 -25.06 -5.46
CA ILE A 1 9.97 -26.06 -4.48
C ILE A 1 10.50 -27.27 -5.22
N VAL A 2 9.67 -27.98 -6.02
CA VAL A 2 10.03 -29.24 -6.69
C VAL A 2 11.26 -29.10 -7.59
N ASN A 3 11.39 -27.98 -8.28
CA ASN A 3 12.51 -27.68 -9.21
C ASN A 3 13.63 -26.85 -8.58
N ALA A 4 13.68 -26.73 -7.24
CA ALA A 4 14.78 -26.05 -6.58
C ALA A 4 16.08 -26.85 -6.76
N PRO A 5 17.24 -26.19 -6.98
CA PRO A 5 18.52 -26.86 -7.10
C PRO A 5 18.91 -27.54 -5.78
N ASP A 6 19.76 -28.58 -5.89
CA ASP A 6 20.10 -29.46 -4.75
C ASP A 6 20.85 -28.70 -3.63
N GLU A 7 21.56 -27.64 -3.95
CA GLU A 7 22.24 -26.76 -2.97
C GLU A 7 21.26 -26.09 -1.98
N LEU A 8 19.95 -26.06 -2.33
CA LEU A 8 18.86 -25.53 -1.51
C LEU A 8 18.05 -26.62 -0.78
N GLU A 9 18.64 -27.78 -0.51
CA GLU A 9 17.96 -28.92 0.10
C GLU A 9 17.20 -28.57 1.38
N ARG A 10 17.83 -27.78 2.29
CA ARG A 10 17.17 -27.36 3.55
C ARG A 10 15.93 -26.50 3.31
N ALA A 11 16.02 -25.56 2.38
CA ALA A 11 14.87 -24.71 2.02
C ALA A 11 13.77 -25.54 1.33
N LYS A 12 14.16 -26.46 0.45
CA LYS A 12 13.26 -27.41 -0.21
C LYS A 12 12.54 -28.31 0.80
N TYR A 13 13.27 -28.81 1.78
CA TYR A 13 12.73 -29.63 2.87
C TYR A 13 11.69 -28.85 3.67
N SER A 14 12.02 -27.67 4.24
CA SER A 14 11.13 -26.84 5.02
C SER A 14 9.87 -26.46 4.20
N ALA A 15 10.07 -25.92 3.00
CA ALA A 15 8.97 -25.51 2.15
C ALA A 15 8.04 -26.67 1.73
N SER A 16 8.55 -27.88 1.57
CA SER A 16 7.74 -29.05 1.23
C SER A 16 6.93 -29.58 2.43
N ARG A 17 7.42 -29.36 3.65
CA ARG A 17 6.71 -29.73 4.87
C ARG A 17 5.59 -28.76 5.22
N GLU A 18 5.89 -27.48 5.26
CA GLU A 18 4.92 -26.42 5.60
C GLU A 18 3.95 -26.12 4.45
N ARG A 19 4.43 -26.13 3.22
CA ARG A 19 3.69 -25.70 2.03
C ARG A 19 3.02 -24.34 2.19
N SER A 20 3.66 -23.46 2.97
CA SER A 20 3.18 -22.11 3.27
C SER A 20 3.03 -21.28 2.00
N ILE A 21 1.96 -20.49 1.94
CA ILE A 21 1.70 -19.46 0.94
C ILE A 21 1.54 -18.12 1.62
N GLY A 22 1.61 -17.04 0.86
CA GLY A 22 1.44 -15.68 1.35
C GLY A 22 0.43 -14.92 0.50
N LEU A 23 -0.86 -15.23 0.65
CA LEU A 23 -1.91 -14.47 0.00
C LEU A 23 -2.03 -13.10 0.66
N GLY A 24 -1.94 -12.03 -0.14
CA GLY A 24 -2.06 -10.65 0.28
C GLY A 24 -3.05 -9.87 -0.56
N ALA A 25 -3.19 -8.59 -0.26
CA ALA A 25 -4.02 -7.66 -1.02
C ALA A 25 -3.16 -6.56 -1.65
N MET A 26 -3.64 -5.99 -2.75
CA MET A 26 -3.07 -4.83 -3.41
C MET A 26 -4.21 -3.89 -3.81
N GLY A 27 -3.97 -2.57 -3.72
CA GLY A 27 -4.97 -1.59 -4.12
C GLY A 27 -5.97 -1.23 -3.03
N PHE A 28 -5.64 -1.39 -1.76
CA PHE A 28 -6.56 -1.07 -0.66
C PHE A 28 -6.98 0.42 -0.69
N HIS A 29 -6.02 1.35 -0.73
CA HIS A 29 -6.34 2.78 -0.82
C HIS A 29 -7.06 3.15 -2.13
N ALA A 30 -6.65 2.53 -3.25
CA ALA A 30 -7.33 2.68 -4.53
C ALA A 30 -8.81 2.27 -4.46
N HIS A 31 -9.11 1.18 -3.75
CA HIS A 31 -10.48 0.75 -3.51
C HIS A 31 -11.27 1.77 -2.66
N LEU A 32 -10.65 2.33 -1.62
CA LEU A 32 -11.28 3.37 -0.81
C LEU A 32 -11.57 4.62 -1.64
N GLN A 33 -10.61 5.12 -2.41
CA GLN A 33 -10.78 6.29 -3.28
C GLN A 33 -11.85 6.07 -4.36
N LYS A 34 -11.90 4.88 -4.97
CA LYS A 34 -12.97 4.52 -5.91
C LYS A 34 -14.37 4.66 -5.31
N ASN A 35 -14.50 4.42 -4.02
CA ASN A 35 -15.79 4.48 -3.30
C ASN A 35 -15.96 5.78 -2.50
N ASN A 36 -15.12 6.79 -2.73
CA ASN A 36 -15.13 8.08 -2.01
C ASN A 36 -15.04 7.92 -0.49
N ILE A 37 -14.22 6.97 -0.02
CA ILE A 37 -14.00 6.69 1.40
C ILE A 37 -12.64 7.26 1.81
N PRO A 38 -12.59 8.25 2.74
CA PRO A 38 -11.33 8.70 3.30
C PRO A 38 -10.60 7.57 4.03
N PHE A 39 -9.27 7.51 3.88
CA PHE A 39 -8.45 6.52 4.58
C PHE A 39 -8.56 6.65 6.10
N GLU A 40 -8.65 7.87 6.60
CA GLU A 40 -8.83 8.23 8.02
C GLU A 40 -10.31 8.19 8.43
N SER A 41 -10.97 7.04 8.28
CA SER A 41 -12.39 6.92 8.60
C SER A 41 -12.78 5.55 9.16
N MET A 42 -13.85 5.53 9.94
CA MET A 42 -14.45 4.29 10.43
C MET A 42 -15.03 3.42 9.30
N MET A 43 -15.42 4.04 8.18
CA MET A 43 -15.86 3.31 6.99
C MET A 43 -14.69 2.56 6.33
N ALA A 44 -13.51 3.18 6.25
CA ALA A 44 -12.29 2.49 5.80
C ALA A 44 -11.92 1.33 6.73
N THR A 45 -12.05 1.53 8.05
CA THR A 45 -11.87 0.48 9.05
C THR A 45 -12.82 -0.69 8.82
N SER A 46 -14.11 -0.43 8.66
CA SER A 46 -15.12 -1.46 8.39
C SER A 46 -14.84 -2.21 7.09
N THR A 47 -14.51 -1.48 6.02
CA THR A 47 -14.13 -2.05 4.73
C THR A 47 -12.90 -2.96 4.85
N ASN A 48 -11.88 -2.52 5.58
CA ASN A 48 -10.68 -3.30 5.88
C ASN A 48 -11.04 -4.64 6.55
N MET A 49 -11.85 -4.61 7.59
CA MET A 49 -12.28 -5.81 8.33
C MET A 49 -13.06 -6.78 7.43
N VAL A 50 -14.03 -6.28 6.69
CA VAL A 50 -14.87 -7.10 5.78
C VAL A 50 -14.01 -7.80 4.72
N ILE A 51 -13.11 -7.08 4.07
CA ILE A 51 -12.23 -7.64 3.04
C ILE A 51 -11.35 -8.76 3.62
N PHE A 52 -10.62 -8.50 4.70
CA PHE A 52 -9.66 -9.47 5.23
C PHE A 52 -10.33 -10.66 5.91
N LYS A 53 -11.47 -10.46 6.56
CA LYS A 53 -12.31 -11.56 7.08
C LYS A 53 -12.76 -12.47 5.95
N HIS A 54 -13.22 -11.91 4.83
CA HIS A 54 -13.65 -12.69 3.67
C HIS A 54 -12.47 -13.48 3.05
N ILE A 55 -11.34 -12.82 2.82
CA ILE A 55 -10.14 -13.47 2.26
C ILE A 55 -9.71 -14.65 3.16
N LYS A 56 -9.63 -14.44 4.47
CA LYS A 56 -9.28 -15.51 5.43
C LYS A 56 -10.23 -16.67 5.32
N SER A 57 -11.54 -16.44 5.42
CA SER A 57 -12.55 -17.48 5.38
C SER A 57 -12.49 -18.31 4.10
N GLN A 58 -12.30 -17.67 2.92
CA GLN A 58 -12.18 -18.39 1.66
C GLN A 58 -10.87 -19.17 1.55
N ALA A 59 -9.76 -18.60 2.02
CA ALA A 59 -8.47 -19.27 2.03
C ALA A 59 -8.46 -20.50 2.95
N GLU A 60 -9.11 -20.42 4.13
CA GLU A 60 -9.28 -21.54 5.06
C GLU A 60 -10.13 -22.65 4.42
N ALA A 61 -11.25 -22.31 3.81
CA ALA A 61 -12.09 -23.28 3.13
C ALA A 61 -11.33 -24.01 2.00
N GLU A 62 -10.57 -23.27 1.21
CA GLU A 62 -9.83 -23.85 0.09
C GLU A 62 -8.63 -24.69 0.54
N THR A 63 -7.91 -24.34 1.62
CA THR A 63 -6.78 -25.16 2.09
C THR A 63 -7.26 -26.51 2.64
N HIS A 64 -8.44 -26.57 3.28
CA HIS A 64 -9.06 -27.84 3.68
C HIS A 64 -9.45 -28.70 2.49
N LYS A 65 -10.06 -28.13 1.46
CA LYS A 65 -10.40 -28.83 0.22
C LYS A 65 -9.15 -29.36 -0.47
N LEU A 66 -8.11 -28.54 -0.59
CA LEU A 66 -6.83 -28.94 -1.18
C LEU A 66 -6.13 -30.04 -0.36
N ALA A 67 -6.30 -30.09 0.95
CA ALA A 67 -5.77 -31.16 1.78
C ALA A 67 -6.42 -32.51 1.42
N VAL A 68 -7.73 -32.54 1.18
CA VAL A 68 -8.43 -33.73 0.73
C VAL A 68 -7.98 -34.14 -0.69
N GLU A 69 -7.85 -33.21 -1.62
CA GLU A 69 -7.50 -33.49 -3.02
C GLU A 69 -6.02 -33.88 -3.21
N ARG A 70 -5.10 -33.28 -2.45
CA ARG A 70 -3.64 -33.31 -2.69
C ARG A 70 -2.82 -33.78 -1.49
N GLY A 71 -3.47 -34.15 -0.40
CA GLY A 71 -2.84 -34.49 0.88
C GLY A 71 -2.52 -33.26 1.72
N ALA A 72 -2.62 -33.39 3.04
CA ALA A 72 -2.28 -32.36 4.01
C ALA A 72 -0.79 -32.00 4.00
N CYS A 73 -0.43 -30.84 4.58
CA CYS A 73 0.97 -30.52 4.78
C CYS A 73 1.55 -31.40 5.92
N PRO A 74 2.81 -31.87 5.80
CA PRO A 74 3.42 -32.76 6.78
C PRO A 74 3.59 -32.16 8.19
N ASP A 75 3.58 -30.83 8.33
CA ASP A 75 3.70 -30.14 9.62
C ASP A 75 2.35 -29.79 10.27
N ASP A 76 1.24 -30.27 9.69
CA ASP A 76 -0.09 -30.18 10.31
C ASP A 76 -0.42 -31.49 10.99
N ASP A 77 -0.34 -31.53 12.32
CA ASP A 77 -0.63 -32.72 13.14
C ASP A 77 -2.09 -33.17 13.02
N THR A 78 -3.00 -32.29 12.60
CA THR A 78 -4.42 -32.61 12.39
C THR A 78 -4.71 -33.20 11.02
N ALA A 79 -3.73 -33.16 10.10
CA ALA A 79 -3.84 -33.55 8.70
C ALA A 79 -5.04 -32.90 7.97
N SER A 80 -5.43 -31.69 8.39
CA SER A 80 -6.65 -31.04 7.94
C SER A 80 -6.41 -29.94 6.89
N VAL A 81 -5.18 -29.40 6.81
CA VAL A 81 -4.86 -28.28 5.90
C VAL A 81 -3.74 -28.63 4.93
N ARG A 82 -3.83 -28.11 3.71
CA ARG A 82 -2.77 -28.22 2.67
C ARG A 82 -1.59 -27.31 2.95
N ASN A 83 -1.83 -26.12 3.52
CA ASN A 83 -0.87 -25.05 3.71
C ASN A 83 -0.82 -24.66 5.18
N ALA A 84 0.32 -24.73 5.83
CA ALA A 84 0.50 -24.36 7.25
C ALA A 84 0.21 -22.87 7.47
N HIS A 85 0.56 -22.02 6.50
CA HIS A 85 0.26 -20.58 6.52
C HIS A 85 -0.39 -20.14 5.21
N LEU A 86 -1.32 -19.18 5.30
CA LEU A 86 -2.14 -18.76 4.17
C LEU A 86 -1.92 -17.30 3.77
N LEU A 87 -1.95 -16.37 4.73
CA LEU A 87 -1.95 -14.94 4.46
C LEU A 87 -0.67 -14.26 4.96
N ALA A 88 -0.12 -13.40 4.10
CA ALA A 88 0.97 -12.47 4.42
C ALA A 88 0.81 -11.20 3.59
N ILE A 89 1.20 -10.05 4.12
CA ILE A 89 1.12 -8.77 3.42
C ILE A 89 2.50 -8.34 2.95
N ALA A 90 2.72 -8.42 1.64
CA ALA A 90 3.93 -7.93 0.98
C ALA A 90 3.79 -6.45 0.57
N PRO A 91 4.88 -5.69 0.37
CA PRO A 91 4.81 -4.26 0.04
C PRO A 91 4.23 -3.94 -1.35
N ASN A 92 4.48 -4.78 -2.34
CA ASN A 92 3.99 -4.68 -3.73
C ASN A 92 4.24 -3.33 -4.44
N ALA A 93 5.32 -2.63 -4.08
CA ALA A 93 5.58 -1.26 -4.55
C ALA A 93 5.75 -1.15 -6.07
N SER A 94 6.43 -2.11 -6.71
CA SER A 94 6.65 -2.12 -8.16
C SER A 94 5.51 -2.79 -8.92
N SER A 95 4.98 -3.89 -8.39
CA SER A 95 3.89 -4.64 -9.03
C SER A 95 2.59 -3.84 -9.09
N SER A 96 2.33 -2.94 -8.14
CA SER A 96 1.16 -2.06 -8.17
C SER A 96 1.14 -1.13 -9.39
N ILE A 97 2.30 -0.66 -9.84
CA ILE A 97 2.43 0.18 -11.04
C ILE A 97 2.09 -0.64 -12.29
N ILE A 98 2.63 -1.86 -12.40
CA ILE A 98 2.37 -2.77 -13.52
C ILE A 98 0.89 -3.18 -13.55
N CYS A 99 0.28 -3.37 -12.38
CA CYS A 99 -1.14 -3.70 -12.25
C CYS A 99 -2.08 -2.48 -12.37
N GLY A 100 -1.81 -1.59 -13.31
CA GLY A 100 -2.66 -0.45 -13.67
C GLY A 100 -2.55 0.73 -12.70
N ASN A 101 -1.36 0.96 -12.15
CA ASN A 101 -1.08 2.07 -11.24
C ASN A 101 -2.05 2.12 -10.05
N THR A 102 -2.31 0.97 -9.44
CA THR A 102 -3.09 0.89 -8.20
C THR A 102 -2.24 1.24 -6.97
N SER A 103 -2.86 1.47 -5.82
CA SER A 103 -2.09 1.69 -4.60
C SER A 103 -1.32 0.43 -4.18
N PRO A 104 -0.08 0.55 -3.65
CA PRO A 104 0.72 -0.60 -3.29
C PRO A 104 0.13 -1.29 -2.04
N SER A 105 -0.15 -2.57 -2.17
CA SER A 105 -0.62 -3.42 -1.05
C SER A 105 -1.78 -2.78 -0.26
N ILE A 106 -1.54 -2.58 1.04
CA ILE A 106 -2.44 -1.95 2.01
C ILE A 106 -2.10 -0.46 2.23
N GLU A 107 -1.06 0.03 1.57
CA GLU A 107 -0.51 1.37 1.78
C GLU A 107 -1.35 2.44 1.07
N PRO A 108 -1.38 3.68 1.62
CA PRO A 108 -1.89 4.81 0.88
C PRO A 108 -0.99 5.16 -0.32
N TYR A 109 -1.56 5.84 -1.31
CA TYR A 109 -0.78 6.43 -2.40
C TYR A 109 0.21 7.45 -1.86
N ARG A 110 1.45 7.39 -2.34
CA ARG A 110 2.49 8.37 -1.98
C ARG A 110 2.27 9.71 -2.65
N ALA A 111 1.69 9.71 -3.84
CA ALA A 111 1.44 10.88 -4.65
C ALA A 111 0.26 10.60 -5.57
N ASN A 112 -0.55 11.62 -5.88
CA ASN A 112 -1.63 11.52 -6.86
C ASN A 112 -1.11 11.67 -8.31
N ALA A 113 0.08 12.26 -8.50
CA ALA A 113 0.79 12.28 -9.77
C ALA A 113 2.30 12.22 -9.53
N PHE A 114 3.01 11.47 -10.36
CA PHE A 114 4.48 11.37 -10.32
C PHE A 114 5.04 10.92 -11.67
N THR A 115 6.32 11.21 -11.90
CA THR A 115 7.02 10.74 -13.09
C THR A 115 7.70 9.40 -12.82
N GLN A 116 7.27 8.37 -13.53
CA GLN A 116 7.89 7.05 -13.52
C GLN A 116 8.99 6.99 -14.60
N LYS A 117 10.24 6.86 -14.18
CA LYS A 117 11.37 6.66 -15.08
C LYS A 117 11.60 5.17 -15.35
N THR A 118 11.67 4.80 -16.61
CA THR A 118 11.98 3.44 -17.07
C THR A 118 13.15 3.49 -18.06
N LYS A 119 13.65 2.33 -18.48
CA LYS A 119 14.68 2.26 -19.54
C LYS A 119 14.19 2.80 -20.89
N SER A 120 12.88 2.77 -21.14
CA SER A 120 12.25 3.22 -22.39
C SER A 120 11.78 4.66 -22.37
N GLY A 121 11.90 5.38 -21.24
CA GLY A 121 11.50 6.77 -21.13
C GLY A 121 10.89 7.13 -19.78
N SER A 122 10.38 8.35 -19.69
CA SER A 122 9.67 8.90 -18.52
C SER A 122 8.19 8.99 -18.83
N TYR A 123 7.37 8.51 -17.90
CA TYR A 123 5.91 8.47 -18.05
C TYR A 123 5.26 9.19 -16.88
N LEU A 124 4.30 10.05 -17.17
CA LEU A 124 3.47 10.69 -16.16
C LEU A 124 2.41 9.67 -15.67
N MET A 125 2.49 9.32 -14.40
CA MET A 125 1.53 8.47 -13.74
C MET A 125 0.53 9.34 -12.99
N LYS A 126 -0.76 9.21 -13.34
CA LYS A 126 -1.87 9.96 -12.75
C LYS A 126 -2.75 9.02 -11.91
N ASN A 127 -3.30 9.52 -10.82
CA ASN A 127 -4.31 8.81 -10.04
C ASN A 127 -5.66 8.88 -10.79
N LYS A 128 -6.07 7.76 -11.35
CA LYS A 128 -7.29 7.66 -12.18
C LYS A 128 -8.60 8.02 -11.46
N PHE A 129 -8.63 7.92 -10.13
CA PHE A 129 -9.82 8.29 -9.36
C PHE A 129 -9.89 9.81 -9.16
N LEU A 130 -8.74 10.44 -8.90
CA LEU A 130 -8.67 11.91 -8.88
C LEU A 130 -8.92 12.48 -10.29
N GLU A 131 -8.41 11.85 -11.34
CA GLU A 131 -8.68 12.23 -12.72
C GLU A 131 -10.18 12.33 -13.00
N SER A 132 -10.95 11.32 -12.58
CA SER A 132 -12.42 11.33 -12.72
C SER A 132 -13.10 12.46 -11.94
N VAL A 133 -12.52 12.91 -10.83
CA VAL A 133 -13.02 14.05 -10.07
C VAL A 133 -12.66 15.37 -10.76
N LEU A 134 -11.43 15.50 -11.25
CA LEU A 134 -11.00 16.69 -12.01
C LEU A 134 -11.82 16.88 -13.28
N ASP A 135 -12.22 15.79 -13.97
CA ASP A 135 -13.13 15.84 -15.12
C ASP A 135 -14.48 16.48 -14.78
N LYS A 136 -15.05 16.16 -13.61
CA LYS A 136 -16.33 16.74 -13.17
C LYS A 136 -16.26 18.26 -12.98
N TYR A 137 -15.08 18.77 -12.59
CA TYR A 137 -14.84 20.20 -12.40
C TYR A 137 -14.33 20.89 -13.69
N GLY A 138 -14.09 20.14 -14.77
CA GLY A 138 -13.51 20.66 -16.00
C GLY A 138 -12.04 21.09 -15.85
N ASN A 139 -11.34 20.57 -14.85
CA ASN A 139 -9.97 20.92 -14.50
C ASN A 139 -8.97 19.75 -14.69
N ASN A 140 -9.32 18.77 -15.54
CA ASN A 140 -8.41 17.67 -15.90
C ASN A 140 -7.48 18.09 -17.04
N ASP A 141 -6.60 19.04 -16.78
CA ASP A 141 -5.66 19.62 -17.72
C ASP A 141 -4.19 19.49 -17.23
N ASP A 142 -3.25 19.73 -18.13
CA ASP A 142 -1.83 19.59 -17.84
C ASP A 142 -1.34 20.60 -16.79
N SER A 143 -1.96 21.76 -16.67
CA SER A 143 -1.60 22.78 -15.67
C SER A 143 -1.95 22.30 -14.27
N THR A 144 -3.12 21.70 -14.10
CA THR A 144 -3.56 21.11 -12.82
C THR A 144 -2.65 19.95 -12.41
N TRP A 145 -2.33 19.04 -13.34
CA TRP A 145 -1.42 17.92 -13.04
C TRP A 145 0.00 18.38 -12.75
N SER A 146 0.49 19.39 -13.47
CA SER A 146 1.80 20.00 -13.17
C SER A 146 1.84 20.65 -11.79
N SER A 147 0.75 21.30 -11.38
CA SER A 147 0.58 21.85 -10.03
C SER A 147 0.61 20.78 -8.96
N ILE A 148 -0.09 19.64 -9.17
CA ILE A 148 -0.07 18.50 -8.26
C ILE A 148 1.36 17.94 -8.12
N ILE A 149 2.11 17.78 -9.21
CA ILE A 149 3.50 17.32 -9.18
C ILE A 149 4.40 18.30 -8.42
N ALA A 150 4.26 19.59 -8.68
CA ALA A 150 5.02 20.64 -8.00
C ALA A 150 4.77 20.64 -6.46
N ASN A 151 3.58 20.22 -6.04
CA ASN A 151 3.19 20.02 -4.65
C ASN A 151 3.41 18.55 -4.18
N LYS A 152 4.42 17.85 -4.70
CA LYS A 152 4.82 16.49 -4.31
C LYS A 152 3.69 15.45 -4.45
N GLY A 153 2.80 15.66 -5.40
CA GLY A 153 1.65 14.79 -5.63
C GLY A 153 0.44 15.06 -4.74
N SER A 154 0.47 16.11 -3.93
CA SER A 154 -0.67 16.57 -3.13
C SER A 154 -1.68 17.32 -3.99
N CYS A 155 -2.96 17.13 -3.70
CA CYS A 155 -4.07 17.91 -4.26
C CYS A 155 -4.71 18.87 -3.25
N GLN A 156 -4.15 19.02 -2.05
CA GLN A 156 -4.73 19.81 -0.96
C GLN A 156 -4.83 21.31 -1.25
N HIS A 157 -4.00 21.81 -2.17
CA HIS A 157 -3.98 23.21 -2.61
C HIS A 157 -5.03 23.54 -3.69
N LEU A 158 -5.79 22.55 -4.18
CA LEU A 158 -6.80 22.75 -5.20
C LEU A 158 -8.12 23.19 -4.54
N ASP A 159 -8.36 24.50 -4.50
CA ASP A 159 -9.48 25.11 -3.77
C ASP A 159 -10.87 24.73 -4.33
N PHE A 160 -10.94 24.30 -5.59
CA PHE A 160 -12.20 23.85 -6.21
C PHE A 160 -12.63 22.45 -5.75
N LEU A 161 -11.74 21.65 -5.15
CA LEU A 161 -12.11 20.38 -4.53
C LEU A 161 -12.81 20.62 -3.21
N SER A 162 -13.87 19.87 -2.94
CA SER A 162 -14.53 19.88 -1.64
C SER A 162 -13.60 19.37 -0.53
N ALA A 163 -13.93 19.68 0.72
CA ALA A 163 -13.17 19.18 1.87
C ALA A 163 -13.14 17.64 1.91
N ASP A 164 -14.28 17.00 1.62
CA ASP A 164 -14.40 15.54 1.60
C ASP A 164 -13.54 14.91 0.49
N GLU A 165 -13.51 15.50 -0.70
CA GLU A 165 -12.65 15.03 -1.79
C GLU A 165 -11.17 15.18 -1.43
N ARG A 166 -10.77 16.28 -0.82
CA ARG A 166 -9.39 16.45 -0.33
C ARG A 166 -8.99 15.40 0.71
N GLU A 167 -9.91 15.04 1.63
CA GLU A 167 -9.67 13.95 2.59
C GLU A 167 -9.49 12.59 1.89
N VAL A 168 -10.29 12.28 0.87
CA VAL A 168 -10.21 11.02 0.11
C VAL A 168 -8.87 10.90 -0.63
N PHE A 169 -8.34 12.02 -1.16
CA PHE A 169 -7.12 12.02 -1.97
C PHE A 169 -5.86 12.46 -1.23
N LYS A 170 -5.86 12.41 0.12
CA LYS A 170 -4.63 12.57 0.91
C LYS A 170 -3.57 11.57 0.46
N THR A 171 -2.34 12.05 0.38
CA THR A 171 -1.16 11.22 0.14
C THR A 171 -0.70 10.55 1.43
N ALA A 172 0.20 9.57 1.31
CA ALA A 172 0.68 8.79 2.45
C ALA A 172 1.31 9.64 3.58
N VAL A 173 1.98 10.75 3.23
CA VAL A 173 2.59 11.65 4.22
C VAL A 173 1.59 12.63 4.84
N GLU A 174 0.44 12.83 4.22
CA GLU A 174 -0.65 13.69 4.72
C GLU A 174 -1.61 12.93 5.65
N ILE A 175 -1.65 11.60 5.53
CA ILE A 175 -2.43 10.72 6.38
C ILE A 175 -1.77 10.60 7.76
N ASN A 176 -2.55 10.75 8.82
CA ASN A 176 -2.09 10.45 10.17
C ASN A 176 -1.72 8.96 10.30
N GLN A 177 -0.44 8.69 10.57
CA GLN A 177 0.11 7.33 10.60
C GLN A 177 -0.51 6.44 11.69
N ALA A 178 -1.17 7.02 12.68
CA ALA A 178 -1.98 6.27 13.64
C ALA A 178 -3.07 5.44 12.94
N TRP A 179 -3.70 5.97 11.88
CA TRP A 179 -4.70 5.23 11.10
C TRP A 179 -4.10 4.04 10.32
N VAL A 180 -2.87 4.19 9.85
CA VAL A 180 -2.14 3.07 9.21
C VAL A 180 -1.95 1.93 10.20
N VAL A 181 -1.54 2.25 11.43
CA VAL A 181 -1.38 1.29 12.54
C VAL A 181 -2.73 0.69 12.94
N GLU A 182 -3.78 1.51 13.09
CA GLU A 182 -5.13 1.04 13.44
C GLU A 182 -5.64 0.02 12.41
N HIS A 183 -5.60 0.36 11.13
CA HIS A 183 -6.02 -0.57 10.08
C HIS A 183 -5.19 -1.86 10.06
N ALA A 184 -3.89 -1.75 10.26
CA ALA A 184 -2.99 -2.89 10.30
C ALA A 184 -3.25 -3.79 11.51
N SER A 185 -3.47 -3.21 12.70
CA SER A 185 -3.78 -3.98 13.91
C SER A 185 -5.09 -4.75 13.80
N MET A 186 -6.12 -4.13 13.23
CA MET A 186 -7.42 -4.76 13.04
C MET A 186 -7.38 -5.91 12.03
N ARG A 187 -6.66 -5.74 10.89
CA ARG A 187 -6.56 -6.82 9.91
C ARG A 187 -5.63 -7.95 10.36
N GLN A 188 -4.73 -7.70 11.31
CA GLN A 188 -3.80 -8.70 11.84
C GLN A 188 -4.49 -9.95 12.37
N GLU A 189 -5.71 -9.83 12.91
CA GLU A 189 -6.54 -10.96 13.34
C GLU A 189 -6.79 -11.97 12.22
N PHE A 190 -6.82 -11.50 10.98
CA PHE A 190 -7.07 -12.34 9.81
C PHE A 190 -5.81 -12.83 9.10
N ILE A 191 -4.63 -12.39 9.53
CA ILE A 191 -3.35 -12.66 8.85
C ILE A 191 -2.48 -13.54 9.75
N CYS A 192 -2.26 -14.78 9.34
CA CYS A 192 -1.48 -15.76 10.12
C CYS A 192 0.01 -15.41 10.18
N GLN A 193 0.58 -14.82 9.13
CA GLN A 193 1.97 -14.38 9.09
C GLN A 193 2.10 -12.89 9.45
N SER A 194 3.07 -12.18 8.91
CA SER A 194 3.29 -10.76 9.18
C SER A 194 2.76 -9.85 8.07
N GLN A 195 2.76 -8.55 8.35
CA GLN A 195 2.40 -7.48 7.43
C GLN A 195 3.60 -6.56 7.24
N SER A 196 3.91 -6.22 5.99
CA SER A 196 4.88 -5.16 5.68
C SER A 196 4.22 -3.80 5.85
N VAL A 197 4.12 -3.32 7.09
CA VAL A 197 3.49 -2.03 7.43
C VAL A 197 4.53 -0.93 7.35
N ASN A 198 4.51 -0.15 6.28
CA ASN A 198 5.34 1.02 6.12
C ASN A 198 4.68 2.25 6.77
N LEU A 199 5.48 3.08 7.43
CA LEU A 199 5.09 4.37 7.96
C LEU A 199 5.70 5.48 7.10
N PHE A 200 4.96 6.58 6.92
CA PHE A 200 5.33 7.68 6.05
C PHE A 200 5.33 8.99 6.84
N PHE A 201 6.48 9.60 6.98
CA PHE A 201 6.63 10.85 7.72
C PHE A 201 7.33 11.91 6.87
N PRO A 202 7.00 13.18 7.06
CA PRO A 202 7.78 14.27 6.48
C PRO A 202 9.19 14.28 7.07
N PRO A 203 10.18 14.90 6.38
CA PRO A 203 11.58 14.87 6.82
C PRO A 203 11.84 15.58 8.15
N ASP A 204 10.97 16.48 8.53
CA ASP A 204 11.01 17.32 9.76
C ASP A 204 10.07 16.82 10.87
N VAL A 205 9.63 15.56 10.79
CA VAL A 205 8.72 14.98 11.80
C VAL A 205 9.26 15.13 13.21
N ASN A 206 8.38 15.47 14.14
CA ASN A 206 8.70 15.53 15.56
C ASN A 206 9.02 14.12 16.09
N LYS A 207 10.11 13.98 16.86
CA LYS A 207 10.50 12.70 17.47
C LYS A 207 9.42 12.13 18.39
N GLY A 208 8.64 12.99 19.06
CA GLY A 208 7.53 12.59 19.91
C GLY A 208 6.41 11.91 19.11
N ASP A 209 6.05 12.48 17.94
CA ASP A 209 5.01 11.89 17.08
C ASP A 209 5.45 10.55 16.52
N LEU A 210 6.72 10.46 16.09
CA LEU A 210 7.31 9.21 15.66
C LEU A 210 7.27 8.14 16.78
N HIS A 211 7.67 8.53 18.00
CA HIS A 211 7.61 7.65 19.17
C HIS A 211 6.18 7.19 19.46
N ASN A 212 5.22 8.12 19.47
CA ASN A 212 3.83 7.82 19.77
C ASN A 212 3.21 6.80 18.82
N VAL A 213 3.51 6.90 17.51
CA VAL A 213 3.02 5.91 16.51
C VAL A 213 3.64 4.53 16.75
N HIS A 214 4.92 4.46 17.11
CA HIS A 214 5.57 3.18 17.45
C HIS A 214 4.98 2.58 18.75
N MET A 215 4.75 3.41 19.76
CA MET A 215 4.10 2.96 21.01
C MET A 215 2.66 2.51 20.79
N LEU A 216 1.93 3.18 19.87
CA LEU A 216 0.60 2.73 19.48
C LEU A 216 0.66 1.33 18.84
N ALA A 217 1.59 1.10 17.91
CA ALA A 217 1.77 -0.21 17.27
C ALA A 217 2.07 -1.30 18.31
N TRP A 218 2.92 -0.99 19.30
CA TRP A 218 3.23 -1.90 20.40
C TRP A 218 2.00 -2.16 21.29
N ALA A 219 1.28 -1.11 21.70
CA ALA A 219 0.06 -1.22 22.51
C ALA A 219 -1.07 -1.99 21.81
N LYS A 220 -1.11 -1.95 20.48
CA LYS A 220 -2.04 -2.72 19.64
C LYS A 220 -1.57 -4.16 19.37
N ASN A 221 -0.50 -4.62 20.01
CA ASN A 221 0.10 -5.94 19.83
C ASN A 221 0.42 -6.28 18.38
N MET A 222 0.88 -5.30 17.60
CA MET A 222 1.30 -5.56 16.23
C MET A 222 2.54 -6.46 16.20
N LYS A 223 2.55 -7.45 15.31
CA LYS A 223 3.68 -8.37 15.15
C LYS A 223 4.93 -7.64 14.69
N THR A 224 4.80 -6.75 13.72
CA THR A 224 5.91 -5.95 13.18
C THR A 224 5.42 -4.62 12.59
N LEU A 225 6.32 -3.64 12.53
CA LEU A 225 6.36 -2.58 11.54
C LEU A 225 7.47 -2.93 10.53
N TYR A 226 7.52 -2.23 9.38
CA TYR A 226 8.52 -2.52 8.36
C TYR A 226 9.42 -1.30 8.10
N TYR A 227 9.25 -0.57 7.00
CA TYR A 227 10.06 0.63 6.76
C TYR A 227 9.42 1.88 7.35
N LEU A 228 10.27 2.75 7.90
CA LEU A 228 9.96 4.16 8.05
C LEU A 228 10.44 4.87 6.78
N ARG A 229 9.53 5.49 6.05
CA ARG A 229 9.82 6.18 4.81
C ARG A 229 9.74 7.68 5.05
N SER A 230 10.86 8.33 4.84
CA SER A 230 11.00 9.78 4.89
C SER A 230 12.00 10.22 3.82
N GLU A 231 11.89 11.45 3.37
CA GLU A 231 12.87 12.07 2.48
C GLU A 231 13.89 12.85 3.29
N ALA A 232 15.16 12.87 2.84
CA ALA A 232 16.14 13.80 3.40
C ALA A 232 15.76 15.23 3.02
N ILE A 233 15.83 16.17 3.97
CA ILE A 233 15.45 17.59 3.78
C ILE A 233 16.06 18.18 2.50
N GLY A 234 17.36 18.00 2.28
CA GLY A 234 18.04 18.51 1.08
C GLY A 234 17.64 17.81 -0.23
N ARG A 235 17.01 16.62 -0.16
CA ARG A 235 16.53 15.88 -1.35
C ARG A 235 15.12 16.29 -1.73
N ALA A 236 14.30 16.62 -0.74
CA ALA A 236 12.96 17.15 -0.95
C ALA A 236 13.00 18.50 -1.68
N ASP A 237 13.92 19.39 -1.29
CA ASP A 237 14.11 20.69 -1.95
C ASP A 237 14.62 20.56 -3.39
N ASN A 238 15.51 19.61 -3.66
CA ASN A 238 16.04 19.38 -5.01
C ASN A 238 14.98 18.84 -5.98
N VAL A 239 14.10 17.95 -5.53
CA VAL A 239 13.01 17.40 -6.37
C VAL A 239 11.98 18.48 -6.70
N ALA A 240 11.59 19.30 -5.73
CA ALA A 240 10.69 20.44 -5.96
C ALA A 240 11.27 21.50 -6.91
N ASN A 241 12.57 21.78 -6.81
CA ASN A 241 13.28 22.72 -7.69
C ASN A 241 13.50 22.14 -9.08
N GLN A 242 13.67 20.84 -9.23
CA GLN A 242 13.83 20.17 -10.52
C GLN A 242 12.50 20.12 -11.27
N ALA A 243 11.39 19.83 -10.60
CA ALA A 243 10.07 19.90 -11.19
C ALA A 243 9.69 21.32 -11.64
N LYS A 244 10.00 22.35 -10.85
CA LYS A 244 9.81 23.75 -11.24
C LYS A 244 10.64 24.14 -12.47
N ARG A 245 11.86 23.64 -12.62
CA ARG A 245 12.71 23.91 -13.79
C ARG A 245 12.19 23.21 -15.05
N GLU A 246 11.74 21.96 -14.95
CA GLU A 246 11.17 21.22 -16.08
C GLU A 246 9.89 21.90 -16.59
N ILE A 247 9.01 22.38 -15.71
CA ILE A 247 7.80 23.13 -16.07
C ILE A 247 8.11 24.46 -16.76
N ILE A 248 9.17 25.17 -16.35
CA ILE A 248 9.58 26.44 -16.97
C ILE A 248 10.16 26.21 -18.37
N PHE A 249 10.86 25.10 -18.63
CA PHE A 249 11.40 24.78 -19.94
C PHE A 249 10.30 24.32 -20.93
N GLU A 250 9.27 23.63 -20.49
CA GLU A 250 8.15 23.23 -21.36
C GLU A 250 7.19 24.39 -21.72
N GLN A 251 7.23 25.49 -20.97
CA GLN A 251 6.42 26.70 -21.26
C GLN A 251 7.16 27.71 -22.15
N SER A 252 8.41 27.47 -22.54
CA SER A 252 9.24 28.38 -23.32
C SER A 252 9.49 27.95 -24.78
N ASP A 253 8.88 26.87 -25.23
CA ASP A 253 8.81 26.40 -26.62
C ASP A 253 7.37 26.54 -27.15
#